data_1b57fd262ee3de29b8f277a2da6ab954
#
_entry.id   1b57fd262ee3de29b8f277a2da6ab954
#
_cell.length_a   1.000
_cell.length_b   1.000
_cell.length_c   1.000
_cell.angle_alpha   90.00
_cell.angle_beta   90.00
_cell.angle_gamma   90.00
#
_symmetry.space_group_name_H-M   'P 1'
#
loop_
_entity.id
_entity.type
_entity.pdbx_description
1 polymer ?
#
loop_
_entity_poly.entity_id
_entity_poly.type
_entity_poly.pdbx_seq_one_letter_code
_entity_poly.pdbx_strand_id
1 'polypeptide(L)'
;MQRILVIEDEAELREMIKTSLIRRKYTVLEAVNGKDALTHFKPSMTDLVVTDLIMPEEDGLKVIMKLKELKPSLKIIAISGGGKAGPGGYLNLAKALGAHAVLSKPFSLNDLIFKIEELLVPEQQI
;
A
#
# COMPACT_ATOMS: atom_id res chain seq x y z
N MET A 1 -3.72 -13.17 12.70
CA MET A 1 -3.88 -12.96 11.27
C MET A 1 -3.52 -11.53 10.94
N GLN A 2 -2.72 -11.36 9.91
CA GLN A 2 -2.24 -10.02 9.57
C GLN A 2 -3.22 -9.30 8.69
N ARG A 3 -3.29 -7.98 8.87
CA ARG A 3 -4.30 -7.15 8.23
C ARG A 3 -3.67 -6.16 7.27
N ILE A 4 -4.19 -6.15 6.06
CA ILE A 4 -3.66 -5.32 4.98
C ILE A 4 -4.76 -4.38 4.49
N LEU A 5 -4.44 -3.09 4.42
CA LEU A 5 -5.34 -2.09 3.87
C LEU A 5 -4.93 -1.82 2.42
N VAL A 6 -5.87 -1.96 1.50
CA VAL A 6 -5.63 -1.69 0.08
C VAL A 6 -6.35 -0.40 -0.29
N ILE A 7 -5.60 0.59 -0.73
CA ILE A 7 -6.14 1.88 -1.16
C ILE A 7 -5.99 1.96 -2.67
N GLU A 8 -7.09 1.85 -3.38
CA GLU A 8 -7.07 1.80 -4.84
C GLU A 8 -8.43 2.24 -5.36
N ASP A 9 -8.46 3.24 -6.23
CA ASP A 9 -9.72 3.75 -6.73
C ASP A 9 -10.31 2.90 -7.85
N GLU A 10 -9.50 2.12 -8.53
CA GLU A 10 -9.98 1.27 -9.60
C GLU A 10 -10.54 -0.02 -9.01
N ALA A 11 -11.86 -0.20 -9.12
CA ALA A 11 -12.53 -1.30 -8.44
C ALA A 11 -12.03 -2.68 -8.87
N GLU A 12 -11.76 -2.85 -10.17
CA GLU A 12 -11.31 -4.16 -10.64
C GLU A 12 -9.94 -4.52 -10.08
N LEU A 13 -9.02 -3.59 -10.09
CA LEU A 13 -7.69 -3.85 -9.56
C LEU A 13 -7.76 -4.09 -8.06
N ARG A 14 -8.56 -3.29 -7.36
CA ARG A 14 -8.72 -3.47 -5.91
C ARG A 14 -9.25 -4.86 -5.60
N GLU A 15 -10.22 -5.31 -6.39
CA GLU A 15 -10.80 -6.64 -6.16
C GLU A 15 -9.79 -7.75 -6.45
N MET A 16 -8.98 -7.60 -7.49
CA MET A 16 -7.95 -8.58 -7.81
C MET A 16 -6.95 -8.71 -6.68
N ILE A 17 -6.50 -7.58 -6.17
CA ILE A 17 -5.54 -7.59 -5.07
C ILE A 17 -6.16 -8.23 -3.84
N LYS A 18 -7.37 -7.81 -3.50
CA LYS A 18 -8.06 -8.35 -2.34
C LYS A 18 -8.22 -9.85 -2.41
N THR A 19 -8.70 -10.36 -3.54
CA THR A 19 -8.93 -11.78 -3.70
C THR A 19 -7.63 -12.57 -3.53
N SER A 20 -6.55 -12.08 -4.12
CA SER A 20 -5.26 -12.75 -4.01
C SER A 20 -4.77 -12.80 -2.58
N LEU A 21 -4.97 -11.72 -1.83
CA LEU A 21 -4.50 -11.67 -0.45
C LEU A 21 -5.35 -12.53 0.47
N ILE A 22 -6.66 -12.56 0.25
CA ILE A 22 -7.53 -13.41 1.07
C ILE A 22 -7.16 -14.88 0.87
N ARG A 23 -6.81 -15.27 -0.34
CA ARG A 23 -6.38 -16.64 -0.58
C ARG A 23 -5.14 -17.00 0.21
N ARG A 24 -4.33 -16.01 0.57
CA ARG A 24 -3.11 -16.25 1.32
C ARG A 24 -3.33 -16.03 2.81
N LYS A 25 -4.59 -15.98 3.23
CA LYS A 25 -4.96 -15.93 4.65
C LYS A 25 -4.73 -14.59 5.31
N TYR A 26 -4.62 -13.52 4.54
CA TYR A 26 -4.60 -12.18 5.12
C TYR A 26 -6.01 -11.66 5.28
N THR A 27 -6.20 -10.79 6.25
CA THR A 27 -7.44 -10.02 6.38
C THR A 27 -7.26 -8.74 5.58
N VAL A 28 -8.21 -8.43 4.72
CA VAL A 28 -8.09 -7.27 3.83
C VAL A 28 -9.13 -6.22 4.16
N LEU A 29 -8.66 -4.99 4.30
CA LEU A 29 -9.50 -3.82 4.43
C LEU A 29 -9.36 -3.02 3.15
N GLU A 30 -10.40 -2.32 2.73
CA GLU A 30 -10.39 -1.61 1.46
C GLU A 30 -10.72 -0.15 1.65
N ALA A 31 -10.10 0.69 0.83
CA ALA A 31 -10.45 2.09 0.74
C ALA A 31 -10.37 2.50 -0.72
N VAL A 32 -11.28 3.36 -1.14
CA VAL A 32 -11.34 3.77 -2.55
C VAL A 32 -10.44 4.95 -2.84
N ASN A 33 -9.99 5.65 -1.82
CA ASN A 33 -9.06 6.77 -1.99
C ASN A 33 -8.43 7.06 -0.64
N GLY A 34 -7.51 8.02 -0.64
CA GLY A 34 -6.78 8.35 0.58
C GLY A 34 -7.65 8.94 1.66
N LYS A 35 -8.62 9.76 1.29
CA LYS A 35 -9.53 10.35 2.28
C LYS A 35 -10.32 9.26 2.98
N ASP A 36 -10.86 8.32 2.21
CA ASP A 36 -11.58 7.19 2.77
C ASP A 36 -10.69 6.39 3.72
N ALA A 37 -9.45 6.14 3.29
CA ALA A 37 -8.51 5.40 4.10
C ALA A 37 -8.23 6.10 5.42
N LEU A 38 -7.93 7.40 5.36
CA LEU A 38 -7.57 8.13 6.58
C LEU A 38 -8.75 8.28 7.51
N THR A 39 -9.96 8.39 6.97
CA THR A 39 -11.16 8.48 7.79
C THR A 39 -11.38 7.21 8.60
N HIS A 40 -11.08 6.06 8.02
CA HIS A 40 -11.37 4.78 8.66
C HIS A 40 -10.14 4.05 9.18
N PHE A 41 -8.96 4.62 9.03
CA PHE A 41 -7.73 3.96 9.44
C PHE A 41 -7.68 3.76 10.94
N LYS A 42 -7.40 2.53 11.34
CA LYS A 42 -7.22 2.19 12.75
C LYS A 42 -5.84 1.57 12.91
N PRO A 43 -4.92 2.28 13.53
CA PRO A 43 -3.54 1.79 13.62
C PRO A 43 -3.42 0.39 14.23
N SER A 44 -4.22 0.09 15.23
CA SER A 44 -4.13 -1.23 15.87
C SER A 44 -4.68 -2.34 15.00
N MET A 45 -5.32 -2.01 13.88
CA MET A 45 -5.94 -3.02 13.03
C MET A 45 -5.36 -3.05 11.64
N THR A 46 -4.17 -2.48 11.44
CA THR A 46 -3.54 -2.43 10.12
C THR A 46 -2.06 -2.71 10.28
N ASP A 47 -1.58 -3.73 9.60
CA ASP A 47 -0.17 -4.09 9.65
C ASP A 47 0.59 -3.58 8.44
N LEU A 48 -0.08 -3.48 7.30
CA LEU A 48 0.56 -3.06 6.06
C LEU A 48 -0.47 -2.36 5.19
N VAL A 49 -0.03 -1.38 4.42
CA VAL A 49 -0.87 -0.66 3.47
C VAL A 49 -0.28 -0.80 2.08
N VAL A 50 -1.14 -1.12 1.11
CA VAL A 50 -0.79 -1.05 -0.31
C VAL A 50 -1.56 0.14 -0.86
N THR A 51 -0.89 1.14 -1.40
CA THR A 51 -1.57 2.33 -1.87
C THR A 51 -1.07 2.77 -3.23
N ASP A 52 -2.02 3.11 -4.09
CA ASP A 52 -1.70 3.77 -5.35
C ASP A 52 -1.30 5.22 -5.02
N LEU A 53 -0.32 5.73 -5.71
CA LEU A 53 0.11 7.12 -5.51
C LEU A 53 -0.68 8.10 -6.36
N ILE A 54 -1.22 7.65 -7.48
CA ILE A 54 -1.91 8.54 -8.40
C ILE A 54 -3.38 8.22 -8.40
N MET A 55 -4.14 9.05 -7.70
CA MET A 55 -5.58 8.90 -7.59
C MET A 55 -6.22 10.25 -7.87
N PRO A 56 -7.43 10.28 -8.43
CA PRO A 56 -8.08 11.56 -8.73
C PRO A 56 -8.23 12.40 -7.47
N GLU A 57 -7.85 13.66 -7.58
CA GLU A 57 -8.03 14.63 -6.52
C GLU A 57 -7.32 14.26 -5.22
N GLU A 58 -6.31 13.43 -5.31
CA GLU A 58 -5.58 13.00 -4.12
C GLU A 58 -4.09 13.05 -4.37
N ASP A 59 -3.35 13.46 -3.36
CA ASP A 59 -1.90 13.38 -3.41
C ASP A 59 -1.48 12.17 -2.59
N GLY A 60 -1.13 11.10 -3.27
CA GLY A 60 -0.76 9.86 -2.60
C GLY A 60 0.44 10.00 -1.68
N LEU A 61 1.35 10.94 -1.97
CA LEU A 61 2.49 11.15 -1.10
C LEU A 61 2.06 11.71 0.25
N LYS A 62 1.06 12.60 0.25
CA LYS A 62 0.53 13.13 1.51
C LYS A 62 -0.17 12.04 2.30
N VAL A 63 -0.83 11.11 1.61
CA VAL A 63 -1.49 10.01 2.30
C VAL A 63 -0.44 9.18 3.05
N ILE A 64 0.69 8.87 2.39
CA ILE A 64 1.76 8.12 3.03
C ILE A 64 2.27 8.87 4.25
N MET A 65 2.49 10.17 4.13
CA MET A 65 2.98 10.96 5.25
C MET A 65 2.04 10.87 6.44
N LYS A 66 0.74 11.03 6.18
CA LYS A 66 -0.23 11.00 7.27
C LYS A 66 -0.34 9.62 7.91
N LEU A 67 -0.30 8.57 7.10
CA LEU A 67 -0.35 7.22 7.65
C LEU A 67 0.85 6.93 8.53
N LYS A 68 2.03 7.39 8.13
CA LYS A 68 3.24 7.18 8.92
C LYS A 68 3.21 8.00 10.21
N GLU A 69 2.56 9.17 10.19
CA GLU A 69 2.38 9.93 11.41
C GLU A 69 1.49 9.18 12.38
N LEU A 70 0.43 8.57 11.87
CA LEU A 70 -0.52 7.85 12.72
C LEU A 70 0.03 6.54 13.24
N LYS A 71 0.90 5.89 12.46
CA LYS A 71 1.52 4.64 12.89
C LYS A 71 2.92 4.55 12.29
N PRO A 72 3.93 5.01 13.02
CA PRO A 72 5.31 5.01 12.48
C PRO A 72 5.84 3.64 12.09
N SER A 73 5.34 2.58 12.69
CA SER A 73 5.82 1.24 12.37
C SER A 73 5.08 0.60 11.18
N LEU A 74 4.12 1.32 10.60
CA LEU A 74 3.31 0.78 9.50
C LEU A 74 4.18 0.49 8.29
N LYS A 75 4.01 -0.70 7.71
CA LYS A 75 4.68 -1.04 6.46
C LYS A 75 3.84 -0.52 5.30
N ILE A 76 4.47 0.10 4.33
CA ILE A 76 3.76 0.71 3.20
C ILE A 76 4.40 0.27 1.90
N ILE A 77 3.58 -0.20 0.97
CA ILE A 77 3.97 -0.47 -0.41
C ILE A 77 3.27 0.54 -1.29
N ALA A 78 4.02 1.30 -2.06
CA ALA A 78 3.47 2.32 -2.96
C ALA A 78 3.48 1.81 -4.38
N ILE A 79 2.42 2.09 -5.13
CA ILE A 79 2.28 1.68 -6.51
C ILE A 79 2.04 2.92 -7.36
N SER A 80 2.71 3.02 -8.50
CA SER A 80 2.52 4.16 -9.38
C SER A 80 2.47 3.72 -10.82
N GLY A 81 1.60 4.35 -11.58
CA GLY A 81 1.38 4.04 -12.98
C GLY A 81 2.30 4.75 -13.93
N GLY A 82 3.45 5.11 -13.54
CA GLY A 82 4.35 5.68 -14.50
C GLY A 82 4.26 7.17 -14.48
N GLY A 83 4.76 7.76 -13.93
CA GLY A 83 4.60 8.95 -13.76
C GLY A 83 4.93 10.12 -14.38
N LYS A 84 4.31 11.12 -13.93
CA LYS A 84 4.53 12.41 -14.49
C LYS A 84 5.86 12.97 -14.08
N ALA A 85 6.41 12.50 -13.03
CA ALA A 85 7.70 12.96 -12.57
C ALA A 85 8.83 12.22 -13.24
N GLY A 86 8.53 11.44 -14.26
CA GLY A 86 9.52 10.67 -14.98
C GLY A 86 9.79 9.35 -14.30
N PRO A 87 10.66 8.53 -14.91
CA PRO A 87 10.92 7.21 -14.36
C PRO A 87 11.41 7.30 -12.93
N GLY A 88 10.69 6.69 -12.04
CA GLY A 88 11.09 6.63 -10.65
C GLY A 88 10.86 7.87 -9.82
N GLY A 89 10.37 8.95 -10.42
CA GLY A 89 10.22 10.19 -9.68
C GLY A 89 9.31 10.09 -8.47
N TYR A 90 8.06 9.72 -8.70
CA TYR A 90 7.13 9.57 -7.59
C TYR A 90 7.52 8.44 -6.68
N LEU A 91 8.04 7.35 -7.24
CA LEU A 91 8.40 6.21 -6.43
C LEU A 91 9.57 6.53 -5.51
N ASN A 92 10.54 7.31 -5.99
CA ASN A 92 11.64 7.72 -5.15
C ASN A 92 11.17 8.61 -4.01
N LEU A 93 10.23 9.50 -4.29
CA LEU A 93 9.68 10.36 -3.25
C LEU A 93 8.91 9.52 -2.22
N ALA A 94 8.16 8.52 -2.69
CA ALA A 94 7.43 7.66 -1.78
C ALA A 94 8.37 6.96 -0.81
N LYS A 95 9.50 6.45 -1.30
CA LYS A 95 10.47 5.81 -0.43
C LYS A 95 11.04 6.80 0.58
N ALA A 96 11.32 8.02 0.13
CA ALA A 96 11.85 9.03 1.03
C ALA A 96 10.86 9.38 2.13
N LEU A 97 9.57 9.27 1.85
CA LEU A 97 8.53 9.60 2.83
C LEU A 97 8.12 8.42 3.69
N GLY A 98 8.70 7.25 3.47
CA GLY A 98 8.45 6.14 4.36
C GLY A 98 7.90 4.86 3.74
N ALA A 99 7.73 4.81 2.42
CA ALA A 99 7.30 3.57 1.80
C ALA A 99 8.44 2.56 1.86
N HIS A 100 8.12 1.36 2.24
CA HIS A 100 9.11 0.30 2.38
C HIS A 100 9.42 -0.39 1.07
N ALA A 101 8.48 -0.37 0.14
CA ALA A 101 8.67 -0.95 -1.18
C ALA A 101 7.86 -0.17 -2.18
N VAL A 102 8.27 -0.21 -3.44
CA VAL A 102 7.57 0.51 -4.50
C VAL A 102 7.45 -0.41 -5.71
N LEU A 103 6.35 -0.25 -6.43
CA LEU A 103 6.09 -1.03 -7.64
C LEU A 103 5.56 -0.10 -8.73
N SER A 104 5.99 -0.33 -9.97
CA SER A 104 5.47 0.42 -11.11
C SER A 104 4.38 -0.40 -11.79
N LYS A 105 3.34 0.27 -12.26
CA LYS A 105 2.33 -0.37 -13.09
C LYS A 105 2.86 -0.48 -14.52
N PRO A 106 2.60 -1.55 -15.21
CA PRO A 106 1.92 -2.74 -14.72
C PRO A 106 2.84 -3.57 -13.83
N PHE A 107 2.27 -4.18 -12.81
CA PHE A 107 3.03 -5.06 -11.92
C PHE A 107 2.34 -6.41 -11.89
N SER A 108 3.06 -7.46 -11.51
CA SER A 108 2.43 -8.75 -11.36
C SER A 108 1.94 -8.90 -9.93
N LEU A 109 0.81 -9.61 -9.77
CA LEU A 109 0.31 -9.88 -8.42
C LEU A 109 1.32 -10.69 -7.63
N ASN A 110 2.06 -11.56 -8.29
CA ASN A 110 3.09 -12.34 -7.60
C ASN A 110 4.17 -11.44 -7.01
N ASP A 111 4.58 -10.40 -7.75
CA ASP A 111 5.58 -9.47 -7.23
C ASP A 111 5.04 -8.72 -6.02
N LEU A 112 3.78 -8.29 -6.08
CA LEU A 112 3.18 -7.60 -4.96
C LEU A 112 3.11 -8.52 -3.73
N ILE A 113 2.65 -9.74 -3.93
CA ILE A 113 2.53 -10.68 -2.83
C ILE A 113 3.89 -11.01 -2.23
N PHE A 114 4.91 -11.17 -3.08
CA PHE A 114 6.26 -11.43 -2.58
C PHE A 114 6.73 -10.29 -1.66
N LYS A 115 6.49 -9.05 -2.08
CA LYS A 115 6.88 -7.91 -1.27
C LYS A 115 6.12 -7.85 0.04
N ILE A 116 4.83 -8.18 0.00
CA ILE A 116 4.03 -8.19 1.22
C ILE A 116 4.55 -9.23 2.18
N GLU A 117 4.80 -10.44 1.68
CA GLU A 117 5.29 -11.51 2.53
C GLU A 117 6.64 -11.16 3.13
N GLU A 118 7.49 -10.53 2.33
CA GLU A 118 8.81 -10.13 2.80
C GLU A 118 8.71 -9.11 3.94
N LEU A 119 7.81 -8.16 3.83
CA LEU A 119 7.66 -7.13 4.83
C LEU A 119 6.96 -7.59 6.10
N LEU A 120 6.14 -8.62 5.99
CA LEU A 120 5.37 -9.11 7.14
C LEU A 120 5.97 -10.35 7.79
N VAL A 121 7.17 -10.74 7.40
CA VAL A 121 7.85 -11.84 8.06
C VAL A 121 8.11 -11.49 9.52
N PRO A 122 7.81 -12.39 10.45
CA PRO A 122 8.08 -12.11 11.86
C PRO A 122 9.55 -11.89 12.09
N GLU A 123 9.87 -10.94 12.95
CA GLU A 123 11.25 -10.55 13.10
C GLU A 123 12.07 -11.45 13.94
N GLN A 124 11.48 -12.14 14.87
CA GLN A 124 12.26 -12.89 15.74
C GLN A 124 12.50 -14.25 15.23
N GLN A 125 12.96 -14.42 14.10
CA GLN A 125 13.19 -15.66 13.51
C GLN A 125 14.44 -16.28 14.02
N ILE A 126 14.82 -16.39 15.00
CA ILE A 126 16.08 -16.90 15.37
C ILE A 126 16.23 -18.35 15.32
#